data_b06a7756cacfd49649977cb555004e05
#
_entry.id   b06a7756cacfd49649977cb555004e05
#
_cell.length_a   1.000
_cell.length_b   1.000
_cell.length_c   1.000
_cell.angle_alpha   90.00
_cell.angle_beta   90.00
_cell.angle_gamma   90.00
#
_symmetry.space_group_name_H-M   'P 1'
#
loop_
_entity.id
_entity.type
_entity.pdbx_description
1 polymer ?
#
loop_
_entity_poly.entity_id
_entity_poly.type
_entity_poly.pdbx_seq_one_letter_code
_entity_poly.pdbx_strand_id
1 'polypeptide(L)'
;MRAAWPGDRCGVGYIRRSCAVSSAPQERLKPVARSLSDAESLDPRFVPMLVSDFDFELPADRIAQSPTSDREAARLLVLDRGSGVLSHRTVTDLPELLSPSDLVVVNDTRVFPARLLGHRVPSGGAVECLLLARIDDERWDALMHPGQKLRVGAAVVFETDGLRLRGEVLERRFHGRRTVRLWVEDGTSVESAIDRLGHVPLPPYIKRPDDTIDGERYQTVYATVRGSVAAPTAGLHLTHALLRRLRKRGIEVERVTLHVGYGTFQPIRVERVEEHRVEPEAYDVPAATAAAVNRALDSGRRIVAVGTTTCRTLETAVRKGGGRLSAGVGVTDLYLFPGVTFRVIGALFTNFHLPRSSLLMLACAFAGREPLLAAYAEAVHRDYRFYSYGDAMLIL
;
A
#
# COMPACT_ATOMS: atom_id res chain seq x y z
N MET A 1 33.18 -50.46 -24.75
CA MET A 1 33.76 -49.45 -25.67
C MET A 1 33.29 -48.11 -25.21
N ARG A 2 34.21 -47.30 -24.73
CA ARG A 2 33.98 -45.93 -24.23
C ARG A 2 34.15 -44.97 -25.42
N ALA A 3 33.25 -44.08 -25.65
CA ALA A 3 33.46 -42.92 -26.54
C ALA A 3 33.41 -41.63 -25.68
N ALA A 4 34.54 -40.95 -25.64
CA ALA A 4 34.74 -39.67 -24.98
C ALA A 4 34.34 -38.55 -25.94
N TRP A 5 33.78 -37.48 -25.40
CA TRP A 5 33.59 -36.19 -26.09
C TRP A 5 34.60 -35.18 -25.54
N PRO A 6 35.18 -34.33 -26.37
CA PRO A 6 36.19 -33.35 -26.00
C PRO A 6 35.56 -32.09 -25.39
N GLY A 7 36.27 -31.55 -24.38
CA GLY A 7 35.89 -30.30 -23.75
C GLY A 7 36.20 -29.06 -24.58
N ASP A 8 35.34 -28.09 -24.49
CA ASP A 8 35.66 -26.72 -24.86
C ASP A 8 35.48 -25.81 -23.63
N ARG A 9 36.59 -25.17 -23.26
CA ARG A 9 36.67 -24.15 -22.25
C ARG A 9 36.22 -22.81 -22.86
N CYS A 10 35.13 -22.27 -22.44
CA CYS A 10 34.88 -20.83 -22.55
C CYS A 10 34.56 -20.29 -21.14
N GLY A 11 35.54 -19.60 -20.58
CA GLY A 11 35.41 -18.84 -19.36
C GLY A 11 34.50 -17.63 -19.60
N VAL A 12 33.32 -17.65 -19.02
CA VAL A 12 32.49 -16.45 -18.92
C VAL A 12 32.59 -15.97 -17.47
N GLY A 13 33.36 -14.89 -17.32
CA GLY A 13 33.47 -14.19 -16.03
C GLY A 13 32.12 -13.62 -15.60
N TYR A 14 31.58 -14.17 -14.51
CA TYR A 14 30.47 -13.54 -13.79
C TYR A 14 30.99 -12.26 -13.12
N ILE A 15 30.78 -11.14 -13.77
CA ILE A 15 30.89 -9.83 -13.11
C ILE A 15 29.69 -9.72 -12.15
N ARG A 16 29.93 -9.97 -10.88
CA ARG A 16 29.03 -9.56 -9.79
C ARG A 16 28.99 -8.03 -9.78
N ARG A 17 28.02 -7.43 -10.43
CA ARG A 17 27.64 -6.06 -10.13
C ARG A 17 26.88 -6.08 -8.80
N SER A 18 27.59 -5.82 -7.73
CA SER A 18 27.00 -5.38 -6.47
C SER A 18 26.33 -4.04 -6.76
N CYS A 19 25.01 -4.01 -6.83
CA CYS A 19 24.26 -2.77 -6.69
C CYS A 19 24.43 -2.30 -5.24
N ALA A 20 25.49 -1.56 -4.98
CA ALA A 20 25.57 -0.73 -3.82
C ALA A 20 24.47 0.34 -3.97
N VAL A 21 23.38 0.18 -3.23
CA VAL A 21 22.41 1.26 -2.99
C VAL A 21 23.21 2.31 -2.20
N SER A 22 23.60 3.37 -2.88
CA SER A 22 24.21 4.54 -2.27
C SER A 22 23.28 5.07 -1.20
N SER A 23 23.64 4.89 0.06
CA SER A 23 23.04 5.56 1.20
C SER A 23 23.42 7.04 1.16
N ALA A 24 22.66 7.83 0.40
CA ALA A 24 22.71 9.28 0.57
C ALA A 24 22.21 9.59 2.00
N PRO A 25 22.92 10.42 2.80
CA PRO A 25 22.44 10.83 4.10
C PRO A 25 21.12 11.57 3.91
N GLN A 26 20.07 11.10 4.57
CA GLN A 26 18.83 11.85 4.67
C GLN A 26 19.13 13.14 5.46
N GLU A 27 19.39 14.22 4.74
CA GLU A 27 19.31 15.55 5.31
C GLU A 27 18.00 15.68 6.07
N ARG A 28 18.08 16.24 7.28
CA ARG A 28 16.90 16.59 8.09
C ARG A 28 15.91 17.30 7.17
N LEU A 29 14.81 16.67 6.88
CA LEU A 29 13.72 17.28 6.11
C LEU A 29 13.34 18.58 6.84
N LYS A 30 13.80 19.70 6.33
CA LYS A 30 13.24 21.01 6.64
C LYS A 30 11.74 20.91 6.36
N PRO A 31 10.86 21.62 7.09
CA PRO A 31 9.44 21.59 6.83
C PRO A 31 9.24 21.86 5.34
N VAL A 32 8.73 20.83 4.65
CA VAL A 32 8.51 20.83 3.19
C VAL A 32 7.53 21.96 2.91
N ALA A 33 7.96 22.89 2.08
CA ALA A 33 7.10 23.90 1.52
C ALA A 33 5.85 23.24 0.93
N ARG A 34 4.69 23.76 1.29
CA ARG A 34 3.33 23.53 0.77
C ARG A 34 3.07 22.15 0.17
N SER A 35 2.18 21.37 0.81
CA SER A 35 1.74 20.08 0.29
C SER A 35 1.11 20.24 -1.09
N LEU A 36 1.21 19.22 -1.95
CA LEU A 36 0.59 19.22 -3.29
C LEU A 36 -0.95 19.28 -3.25
N SER A 37 -1.55 19.26 -2.04
CA SER A 37 -2.98 19.50 -1.80
C SER A 37 -3.35 20.98 -1.77
N ASP A 38 -2.39 21.90 -2.00
CA ASP A 38 -2.65 23.33 -1.94
C ASP A 38 -3.49 23.84 -3.11
N ALA A 39 -4.19 24.92 -2.86
CA ALA A 39 -5.30 25.56 -3.58
C ALA A 39 -5.26 25.64 -5.12
N GLU A 40 -4.10 25.33 -5.75
CA GLU A 40 -3.97 25.35 -7.22
C GLU A 40 -4.65 24.19 -7.95
N SER A 41 -5.07 23.13 -7.21
CA SER A 41 -5.71 21.93 -7.78
C SER A 41 -7.22 21.84 -7.54
N LEU A 42 -7.80 22.75 -6.77
CA LEU A 42 -9.24 22.75 -6.49
C LEU A 42 -10.03 23.44 -7.61
N ASP A 43 -11.20 22.87 -7.93
CA ASP A 43 -12.19 23.54 -8.81
C ASP A 43 -12.58 24.87 -8.15
N PRO A 44 -12.65 25.99 -8.92
CA PRO A 44 -13.10 27.30 -8.39
C PRO A 44 -14.49 27.28 -7.75
N ARG A 45 -15.30 26.27 -8.04
CA ARG A 45 -16.65 26.06 -7.47
C ARG A 45 -16.63 25.17 -6.22
N PHE A 46 -15.44 24.84 -5.69
CA PHE A 46 -15.29 23.98 -4.54
C PHE A 46 -16.03 24.54 -3.32
N VAL A 47 -16.91 23.73 -2.74
CA VAL A 47 -17.61 24.01 -1.47
C VAL A 47 -16.92 23.21 -0.37
N PRO A 48 -16.50 23.84 0.74
CA PRO A 48 -15.92 23.15 1.88
C PRO A 48 -16.81 22.02 2.40
N MET A 49 -16.22 20.87 2.71
CA MET A 49 -16.96 19.69 3.13
C MET A 49 -16.58 19.26 4.53
N LEU A 50 -17.53 18.69 5.24
CA LEU A 50 -17.29 18.05 6.54
C LEU A 50 -16.92 16.58 6.37
N VAL A 51 -16.05 16.08 7.25
CA VAL A 51 -15.72 14.65 7.30
C VAL A 51 -16.96 13.80 7.55
N SER A 52 -17.96 14.35 8.28
CA SER A 52 -19.26 13.71 8.48
C SER A 52 -20.09 13.51 7.22
N ASP A 53 -19.83 14.28 6.14
CA ASP A 53 -20.52 14.12 4.86
C ASP A 53 -20.11 12.83 4.12
N PHE A 54 -19.07 12.15 4.62
CA PHE A 54 -18.53 10.88 4.13
C PHE A 54 -18.80 9.73 5.10
N ASP A 55 -19.89 9.84 5.84
CA ASP A 55 -20.33 8.80 6.75
C ASP A 55 -21.41 7.91 6.11
N PHE A 56 -21.42 6.66 6.46
CA PHE A 56 -22.46 5.71 6.13
C PHE A 56 -22.52 4.60 7.18
N GLU A 57 -23.65 3.95 7.32
CA GLU A 57 -23.81 2.85 8.24
C GLU A 57 -23.12 1.59 7.70
N LEU A 58 -22.13 1.08 8.44
CA LEU A 58 -21.42 -0.14 8.13
C LEU A 58 -21.54 -1.13 9.29
N PRO A 59 -22.35 -2.21 9.15
CA PRO A 59 -22.41 -3.26 10.15
C PRO A 59 -21.05 -3.93 10.35
N ALA A 60 -20.68 -4.19 11.63
CA ALA A 60 -19.36 -4.70 11.98
C ALA A 60 -19.06 -6.09 11.39
N ASP A 61 -20.09 -6.90 11.15
CA ASP A 61 -20.00 -8.22 10.52
C ASP A 61 -19.67 -8.16 9.02
N ARG A 62 -19.85 -7.01 8.39
CA ARG A 62 -19.44 -6.78 6.99
C ARG A 62 -17.93 -6.58 6.85
N ILE A 63 -17.21 -6.29 7.92
CA ILE A 63 -15.74 -6.14 7.89
C ILE A 63 -15.09 -7.53 7.84
N ALA A 64 -14.53 -7.90 6.70
CA ALA A 64 -13.94 -9.21 6.50
C ALA A 64 -12.76 -9.48 7.43
N GLN A 65 -12.85 -10.53 8.24
CA GLN A 65 -11.79 -10.94 9.17
C GLN A 65 -10.81 -11.94 8.55
N SER A 66 -11.19 -12.60 7.45
CA SER A 66 -10.36 -13.59 6.76
C SER A 66 -10.54 -13.47 5.25
N PRO A 67 -9.51 -13.79 4.46
CA PRO A 67 -9.62 -13.78 3.01
C PRO A 67 -10.57 -14.88 2.51
N THR A 68 -11.12 -14.72 1.30
CA THR A 68 -11.80 -15.80 0.57
C THR A 68 -10.83 -16.92 0.25
N SER A 69 -11.29 -18.16 0.09
CA SER A 69 -10.43 -19.28 -0.33
C SER A 69 -9.76 -19.02 -1.68
N ASP A 70 -10.51 -18.48 -2.63
CA ASP A 70 -10.03 -18.07 -3.94
C ASP A 70 -10.06 -16.54 -4.04
N ARG A 71 -8.93 -15.94 -4.49
CA ARG A 71 -8.77 -14.49 -4.66
C ARG A 71 -9.72 -13.92 -5.71
N GLU A 72 -9.91 -14.64 -6.82
CA GLU A 72 -10.75 -14.21 -7.95
C GLU A 72 -12.26 -14.39 -7.69
N ALA A 73 -12.63 -15.22 -6.71
CA ALA A 73 -14.04 -15.42 -6.32
C ALA A 73 -14.61 -14.24 -5.52
N ALA A 74 -13.83 -13.25 -5.15
CA ALA A 74 -14.33 -12.02 -4.54
C ALA A 74 -15.34 -11.33 -5.46
N ARG A 75 -16.40 -10.81 -4.88
CA ARG A 75 -17.42 -10.05 -5.62
C ARG A 75 -16.83 -8.73 -6.10
N LEU A 76 -17.35 -8.25 -7.21
CA LEU A 76 -16.94 -7.01 -7.84
C LEU A 76 -18.15 -6.13 -8.09
N LEU A 77 -18.26 -4.99 -7.41
CA LEU A 77 -19.24 -3.98 -7.74
C LEU A 77 -18.65 -3.03 -8.79
N VAL A 78 -19.28 -2.96 -9.94
CA VAL A 78 -18.85 -2.04 -11.02
C VAL A 78 -19.75 -0.81 -10.98
N LEU A 79 -19.15 0.36 -10.89
CA LEU A 79 -19.81 1.66 -11.00
C LEU A 79 -19.34 2.36 -12.28
N ASP A 80 -20.26 2.59 -13.20
CA ASP A 80 -20.06 3.53 -14.29
C ASP A 80 -20.35 4.94 -13.77
N ARG A 81 -19.29 5.75 -13.61
CA ARG A 81 -19.40 7.10 -13.02
C ARG A 81 -20.10 8.11 -13.93
N GLY A 82 -20.15 7.84 -15.23
CA GLY A 82 -20.83 8.71 -16.19
C GLY A 82 -22.34 8.58 -16.12
N SER A 83 -22.86 7.37 -15.96
CA SER A 83 -24.28 7.05 -15.91
C SER A 83 -24.82 6.79 -14.51
N GLY A 84 -23.95 6.52 -13.51
CA GLY A 84 -24.34 6.07 -12.18
C GLY A 84 -24.80 4.62 -12.11
N VAL A 85 -24.74 3.86 -13.22
CA VAL A 85 -25.21 2.48 -13.29
C VAL A 85 -24.30 1.55 -12.50
N LEU A 86 -24.93 0.69 -11.70
CA LEU A 86 -24.27 -0.34 -10.92
C LEU A 86 -24.45 -1.71 -11.59
N SER A 87 -23.40 -2.53 -11.60
CA SER A 87 -23.51 -3.94 -11.96
C SER A 87 -22.70 -4.84 -11.03
N HIS A 88 -23.24 -6.00 -10.72
CA HIS A 88 -22.64 -6.97 -9.82
C HIS A 88 -21.93 -8.06 -10.63
N ARG A 89 -20.65 -8.24 -10.36
CA ARG A 89 -19.72 -9.13 -11.04
C ARG A 89 -18.88 -9.88 -10.03
N THR A 90 -17.92 -10.63 -10.52
CA THR A 90 -16.80 -11.22 -9.77
C THR A 90 -15.48 -10.66 -10.29
N VAL A 91 -14.42 -10.76 -9.50
CA VAL A 91 -13.09 -10.31 -9.95
C VAL A 91 -12.62 -11.13 -11.16
N THR A 92 -13.10 -12.37 -11.29
CA THR A 92 -12.86 -13.22 -12.47
C THR A 92 -13.26 -12.55 -13.77
N ASP A 93 -14.28 -11.68 -13.76
CA ASP A 93 -14.82 -10.99 -14.94
C ASP A 93 -13.99 -9.74 -15.35
N LEU A 94 -12.97 -9.38 -14.57
CA LEU A 94 -12.19 -8.16 -14.82
C LEU A 94 -11.63 -8.06 -16.26
N PRO A 95 -11.13 -9.14 -16.90
CA PRO A 95 -10.66 -9.06 -18.28
C PRO A 95 -11.73 -8.64 -19.27
N GLU A 96 -12.99 -9.01 -19.05
CA GLU A 96 -14.14 -8.68 -19.91
C GLU A 96 -14.64 -7.25 -19.71
N LEU A 97 -14.42 -6.69 -18.50
CA LEU A 97 -14.81 -5.32 -18.13
C LEU A 97 -13.83 -4.25 -18.60
N LEU A 98 -12.61 -4.65 -18.92
CA LEU A 98 -11.56 -3.77 -19.41
C LEU A 98 -11.41 -3.86 -20.93
N SER A 99 -11.04 -2.73 -21.56
CA SER A 99 -10.73 -2.67 -22.99
C SER A 99 -9.33 -3.22 -23.28
N PRO A 100 -9.10 -3.91 -24.40
CA PRO A 100 -7.76 -4.29 -24.84
C PRO A 100 -6.78 -3.12 -24.96
N SER A 101 -7.29 -1.90 -25.11
CA SER A 101 -6.47 -0.68 -25.15
C SER A 101 -6.11 -0.14 -23.76
N ASP A 102 -6.69 -0.65 -22.67
CA ASP A 102 -6.41 -0.15 -21.32
C ASP A 102 -4.97 -0.46 -20.90
N LEU A 103 -4.42 0.41 -20.06
CA LEU A 103 -3.17 0.20 -19.35
C LEU A 103 -3.48 0.01 -17.86
N VAL A 104 -3.24 -1.17 -17.33
CA VAL A 104 -3.38 -1.48 -15.90
C VAL A 104 -2.06 -1.20 -15.19
N VAL A 105 -2.10 -0.46 -14.07
CA VAL A 105 -0.92 -0.23 -13.24
C VAL A 105 -1.17 -0.77 -11.84
N VAL A 106 -0.20 -1.53 -11.32
CA VAL A 106 -0.25 -2.18 -10.01
C VAL A 106 0.87 -1.69 -9.11
N ASN A 107 0.70 -1.81 -7.78
CA ASN A 107 1.75 -1.52 -6.79
C ASN A 107 2.41 -2.82 -6.35
N ASP A 108 3.69 -3.00 -6.66
CA ASP A 108 4.46 -4.23 -6.40
C ASP A 108 5.23 -4.23 -5.08
N THR A 109 4.90 -3.31 -4.17
CA THR A 109 5.49 -3.31 -2.83
C THR A 109 5.23 -4.62 -2.11
N ARG A 110 6.21 -5.07 -1.31
CA ARG A 110 6.13 -6.28 -0.49
C ARG A 110 6.09 -5.93 0.98
N VAL A 111 5.09 -6.46 1.68
CA VAL A 111 4.97 -6.35 3.13
C VAL A 111 6.04 -7.21 3.78
N PHE A 112 6.71 -6.68 4.81
CA PHE A 112 7.60 -7.45 5.66
C PHE A 112 6.95 -7.73 7.03
N PRO A 113 7.36 -8.74 7.79
CA PRO A 113 6.77 -9.07 9.09
C PRO A 113 7.18 -8.04 10.14
N ALA A 114 6.57 -6.86 10.05
CA ALA A 114 6.95 -5.66 10.78
C ALA A 114 6.53 -5.64 12.25
N ARG A 115 5.68 -6.56 12.67
CA ARG A 115 5.12 -6.60 14.03
C ARG A 115 5.91 -7.55 14.90
N LEU A 116 6.66 -7.03 15.87
CA LEU A 116 7.47 -7.78 16.82
C LEU A 116 6.77 -7.87 18.18
N LEU A 117 6.66 -9.09 18.73
CA LEU A 117 6.09 -9.35 20.05
C LEU A 117 7.22 -9.80 20.97
N GLY A 118 7.35 -9.15 22.12
CA GLY A 118 8.45 -9.43 23.05
C GLY A 118 8.18 -8.90 24.45
N HIS A 119 9.25 -8.64 25.20
CA HIS A 119 9.14 -8.17 26.57
C HIS A 119 10.24 -7.15 26.93
N ARG A 120 9.97 -6.37 27.98
CA ARG A 120 10.92 -5.40 28.53
C ARG A 120 11.94 -6.09 29.47
N VAL A 121 13.17 -5.66 29.39
CA VAL A 121 14.23 -6.11 30.29
C VAL A 121 14.53 -5.02 31.32
N PRO A 122 14.67 -5.32 32.62
CA PRO A 122 14.55 -6.65 33.26
C PRO A 122 13.14 -7.02 33.69
N SER A 123 12.12 -6.19 33.49
CA SER A 123 10.80 -6.29 34.13
C SER A 123 9.90 -7.42 33.60
N GLY A 124 10.20 -8.03 32.45
CA GLY A 124 9.41 -9.08 31.81
C GLY A 124 8.06 -8.62 31.22
N GLY A 125 7.72 -7.33 31.31
CA GLY A 125 6.44 -6.85 30.83
C GLY A 125 6.33 -6.89 29.30
N ALA A 126 5.21 -7.40 28.79
CA ALA A 126 4.96 -7.54 27.36
C ALA A 126 5.14 -6.24 26.58
N VAL A 127 5.65 -6.35 25.36
CA VAL A 127 5.87 -5.28 24.39
C VAL A 127 5.42 -5.72 23.02
N GLU A 128 4.74 -4.83 22.35
CA GLU A 128 4.50 -4.87 20.91
C GLU A 128 5.28 -3.74 20.24
N CYS A 129 6.02 -4.04 19.19
CA CYS A 129 6.78 -3.09 18.39
C CYS A 129 6.41 -3.27 16.93
N LEU A 130 5.75 -2.29 16.34
CA LEU A 130 5.47 -2.23 14.91
C LEU A 130 6.50 -1.35 14.22
N LEU A 131 7.38 -1.95 13.46
CA LEU A 131 8.39 -1.24 12.67
C LEU A 131 7.73 -0.50 11.53
N LEU A 132 7.97 0.80 11.40
CA LEU A 132 7.34 1.65 10.38
C LEU A 132 8.27 1.94 9.21
N ALA A 133 9.52 2.28 9.52
CA ALA A 133 10.53 2.61 8.52
C ALA A 133 11.94 2.32 9.07
N ARG A 134 12.81 1.85 8.18
CA ARG A 134 14.23 1.72 8.48
C ARG A 134 14.89 3.09 8.35
N ILE A 135 15.67 3.49 9.34
CA ILE A 135 16.45 4.74 9.33
C ILE A 135 17.87 4.43 8.84
N ASP A 136 18.47 3.36 9.38
CA ASP A 136 19.76 2.81 8.94
C ASP A 136 19.84 1.31 9.32
N ASP A 137 21.03 0.74 9.36
CA ASP A 137 21.24 -0.69 9.57
C ASP A 137 20.71 -1.20 10.92
N GLU A 138 20.70 -0.37 11.94
CA GLU A 138 20.26 -0.74 13.29
C GLU A 138 19.05 0.09 13.78
N ARG A 139 18.83 1.30 13.24
CA ARG A 139 17.79 2.20 13.74
C ARG A 139 16.53 2.15 12.91
N TRP A 140 15.40 2.10 13.61
CA TRP A 140 14.07 2.01 13.04
C TRP A 140 13.13 3.03 13.67
N ASP A 141 12.25 3.63 12.87
CA ASP A 141 11.05 4.28 13.37
C ASP A 141 10.01 3.20 13.65
N ALA A 142 9.40 3.23 14.83
CA ALA A 142 8.46 2.20 15.27
C ALA A 142 7.32 2.76 16.12
N LEU A 143 6.18 2.10 16.08
CA LEU A 143 5.13 2.28 17.09
C LEU A 143 5.30 1.22 18.16
N MET A 144 5.34 1.64 19.44
CA MET A 144 5.54 0.71 20.55
C MET A 144 4.45 0.81 21.61
N HIS A 145 4.00 -0.34 22.07
CA HIS A 145 3.01 -0.47 23.13
C HIS A 145 3.53 -1.39 24.26
N PRO A 146 3.28 -1.07 25.54
CA PRO A 146 2.58 0.10 26.11
C PRO A 146 3.49 1.35 26.14
N GLY A 147 3.04 2.43 25.50
CA GLY A 147 3.88 3.63 25.27
C GLY A 147 4.39 4.33 26.53
N GLN A 148 3.65 4.31 27.64
CA GLN A 148 4.05 4.98 28.89
C GLN A 148 5.24 4.29 29.58
N LYS A 149 5.40 2.97 29.39
CA LYS A 149 6.43 2.16 30.03
C LYS A 149 7.72 2.03 29.21
N LEU A 150 7.73 2.55 27.99
CA LEU A 150 8.85 2.50 27.05
C LEU A 150 9.49 3.88 26.94
N ARG A 151 10.27 4.24 27.97
CA ARG A 151 11.04 5.50 28.00
C ARG A 151 12.35 5.35 27.23
N VAL A 152 13.04 6.45 26.96
CA VAL A 152 14.40 6.43 26.40
C VAL A 152 15.31 5.60 27.32
N GLY A 153 16.14 4.73 26.74
CA GLY A 153 16.98 3.75 27.43
C GLY A 153 16.23 2.45 27.81
N ALA A 154 14.92 2.34 27.55
CA ALA A 154 14.21 1.08 27.82
C ALA A 154 14.71 -0.02 26.91
N ALA A 155 15.16 -1.14 27.50
CA ALA A 155 15.59 -2.34 26.80
C ALA A 155 14.41 -3.29 26.56
N VAL A 156 14.38 -3.89 25.38
CA VAL A 156 13.37 -4.88 24.96
C VAL A 156 14.04 -6.07 24.30
N VAL A 157 13.39 -7.22 24.35
CA VAL A 157 13.86 -8.45 23.70
C VAL A 157 12.68 -9.09 22.97
N PHE A 158 12.95 -9.52 21.74
CA PHE A 158 12.07 -10.33 20.90
C PHE A 158 12.80 -11.65 20.65
N GLU A 159 12.18 -12.78 20.99
CA GLU A 159 12.89 -14.06 20.92
C GLU A 159 11.96 -15.23 20.61
N THR A 160 12.48 -16.19 19.85
CA THR A 160 11.90 -17.52 19.62
C THR A 160 13.01 -18.48 19.17
N ASP A 161 12.91 -19.77 19.51
CA ASP A 161 13.73 -20.87 19.00
C ASP A 161 15.25 -20.58 18.92
N GLY A 162 15.80 -19.99 20.00
CA GLY A 162 17.23 -19.68 20.11
C GLY A 162 17.71 -18.43 19.38
N LEU A 163 16.84 -17.73 18.64
CA LEU A 163 17.14 -16.42 18.07
C LEU A 163 16.65 -15.31 19.00
N ARG A 164 17.52 -14.33 19.24
CA ARG A 164 17.22 -13.20 20.11
C ARG A 164 17.56 -11.88 19.42
N LEU A 165 16.54 -11.07 19.17
CA LEU A 165 16.67 -9.69 18.68
C LEU A 165 16.50 -8.75 19.87
N ARG A 166 17.54 -7.98 20.18
CA ARG A 166 17.53 -6.97 21.25
C ARG A 166 17.14 -5.62 20.68
N GLY A 167 16.53 -4.80 21.51
CA GLY A 167 16.18 -3.43 21.15
C GLY A 167 16.34 -2.46 22.31
N GLU A 168 16.62 -1.22 21.97
CA GLU A 168 16.70 -0.08 22.89
C GLU A 168 15.92 1.10 22.31
N VAL A 169 15.12 1.75 23.15
CA VAL A 169 14.42 2.98 22.79
C VAL A 169 15.41 4.16 22.85
N LEU A 170 15.75 4.74 21.70
CA LEU A 170 16.68 5.86 21.61
C LEU A 170 15.98 7.21 21.74
N GLU A 171 14.74 7.33 21.17
CA GLU A 171 14.00 8.59 21.16
C GLU A 171 12.51 8.32 21.34
N ARG A 172 11.84 9.20 22.06
CA ARG A 172 10.38 9.19 22.20
C ARG A 172 9.78 10.30 21.33
N ARG A 173 8.86 9.94 20.45
CA ARG A 173 8.11 10.86 19.59
C ARG A 173 6.61 10.85 19.96
N PHE A 174 5.84 11.69 19.29
CA PHE A 174 4.40 11.78 19.52
C PHE A 174 3.65 10.51 19.14
N HIS A 175 2.46 10.32 19.69
CA HIS A 175 1.51 9.25 19.32
C HIS A 175 2.05 7.82 19.40
N GLY A 176 2.92 7.52 20.37
CA GLY A 176 3.47 6.16 20.51
C GLY A 176 4.68 5.86 19.64
N ARG A 177 5.09 6.76 18.75
CA ARG A 177 6.29 6.59 17.91
C ARG A 177 7.57 6.65 18.73
N ARG A 178 8.53 5.83 18.34
CA ARG A 178 9.86 5.69 18.94
C ARG A 178 10.91 5.54 17.84
N THR A 179 12.09 6.06 18.06
CA THR A 179 13.28 5.57 17.37
C THR A 179 13.85 4.45 18.22
N VAL A 180 13.97 3.26 17.64
CA VAL A 180 14.52 2.09 18.32
C VAL A 180 15.79 1.63 17.62
N ARG A 181 16.80 1.23 18.39
CA ARG A 181 17.96 0.51 17.90
C ARG A 181 17.68 -0.99 18.08
N LEU A 182 17.95 -1.77 17.04
CA LEU A 182 17.81 -3.23 17.04
C LEU A 182 19.15 -3.87 16.70
N TRP A 183 19.51 -4.96 17.39
CA TRP A 183 20.73 -5.72 17.11
C TRP A 183 20.60 -7.18 17.52
N VAL A 184 21.43 -8.03 16.92
CA VAL A 184 21.53 -9.47 17.23
C VAL A 184 22.96 -9.76 17.64
N GLU A 185 23.17 -10.66 18.63
CA GLU A 185 24.50 -10.95 19.21
C GLU A 185 25.23 -12.10 18.51
N ASP A 186 24.53 -12.94 17.76
CA ASP A 186 25.03 -14.16 17.11
C ASP A 186 25.56 -13.97 15.68
N GLY A 187 25.62 -12.72 15.21
CA GLY A 187 26.05 -12.38 13.84
C GLY A 187 24.94 -12.47 12.78
N THR A 188 23.73 -12.85 13.16
CA THR A 188 22.55 -12.78 12.28
C THR A 188 22.23 -11.31 11.97
N SER A 189 21.87 -10.98 10.72
CA SER A 189 21.43 -9.62 10.38
C SER A 189 20.10 -9.28 11.04
N VAL A 190 19.89 -8.02 11.41
CA VAL A 190 18.63 -7.52 11.97
C VAL A 190 17.45 -7.84 11.05
N GLU A 191 17.60 -7.70 9.74
CA GLU A 191 16.56 -8.03 8.77
C GLU A 191 16.18 -9.52 8.79
N SER A 192 17.18 -10.41 8.85
CA SER A 192 16.94 -11.86 8.97
C SER A 192 16.25 -12.21 10.29
N ALA A 193 16.61 -11.54 11.39
CA ALA A 193 15.93 -11.71 12.67
C ALA A 193 14.48 -11.23 12.61
N ILE A 194 14.21 -10.07 11.99
CA ILE A 194 12.85 -9.58 11.76
C ILE A 194 12.03 -10.58 10.94
N ASP A 195 12.60 -11.18 9.89
CA ASP A 195 11.89 -12.15 9.05
C ASP A 195 11.51 -13.44 9.79
N ARG A 196 12.27 -13.82 10.81
CA ARG A 196 12.03 -15.03 11.62
C ARG A 196 11.15 -14.79 12.83
N LEU A 197 11.27 -13.62 13.46
CA LEU A 197 10.58 -13.26 14.72
C LEU A 197 9.30 -12.45 14.49
N GLY A 198 9.19 -11.82 13.32
CA GLY A 198 8.12 -10.89 13.03
C GLY A 198 6.84 -11.58 12.62
N HIS A 199 5.74 -10.90 12.92
CA HIS A 199 4.37 -11.21 12.56
C HIS A 199 3.89 -10.32 11.42
N VAL A 200 2.91 -10.82 10.66
CA VAL A 200 2.25 -10.02 9.63
C VAL A 200 1.55 -8.83 10.30
N PRO A 201 1.83 -7.60 9.88
CA PRO A 201 1.21 -6.40 10.47
C PRO A 201 -0.23 -6.23 9.95
N LEU A 202 -1.13 -7.11 10.39
CA LEU A 202 -2.55 -7.03 10.02
C LEU A 202 -3.15 -5.69 10.47
N PRO A 203 -4.04 -5.09 9.69
CA PRO A 203 -4.71 -3.85 10.04
C PRO A 203 -5.55 -3.96 11.32
N PRO A 204 -5.77 -2.86 12.06
CA PRO A 204 -6.42 -2.90 13.37
C PRO A 204 -7.91 -3.31 13.35
N TYR A 205 -8.56 -3.31 12.19
CA TYR A 205 -9.93 -3.79 12.03
C TYR A 205 -10.02 -5.32 11.86
N ILE A 206 -8.91 -6.02 11.63
CA ILE A 206 -8.80 -7.48 11.74
C ILE A 206 -8.49 -7.80 13.19
N LYS A 207 -9.51 -8.30 13.92
CA LYS A 207 -9.47 -8.47 15.38
C LYS A 207 -9.01 -9.85 15.83
N ARG A 208 -8.16 -10.50 15.05
CA ARG A 208 -7.52 -11.78 15.38
C ARG A 208 -6.00 -11.69 15.27
N PRO A 209 -5.25 -12.56 15.93
CA PRO A 209 -3.84 -12.74 15.62
C PRO A 209 -3.64 -13.11 14.14
N ASP A 210 -2.47 -12.80 13.61
CA ASP A 210 -2.04 -13.34 12.32
C ASP A 210 -1.80 -14.86 12.42
N ASP A 211 -1.99 -15.54 11.31
CA ASP A 211 -1.70 -16.97 11.16
C ASP A 211 -0.79 -17.22 9.95
N THR A 212 -0.41 -18.46 9.72
CA THR A 212 0.48 -18.84 8.63
C THR A 212 -0.08 -18.48 7.24
N ILE A 213 -1.40 -18.48 7.10
CA ILE A 213 -2.07 -18.11 5.83
C ILE A 213 -1.87 -16.63 5.52
N ASP A 214 -1.85 -15.76 6.53
CA ASP A 214 -1.69 -14.32 6.32
C ASP A 214 -0.34 -13.97 5.70
N GLY A 215 0.71 -14.73 5.97
CA GLY A 215 2.03 -14.56 5.37
C GLY A 215 1.99 -14.56 3.83
N GLU A 216 1.12 -15.39 3.26
CA GLU A 216 0.88 -15.47 1.82
C GLU A 216 -0.30 -14.58 1.38
N ARG A 217 -1.40 -14.60 2.13
CA ARG A 217 -2.67 -13.98 1.70
C ARG A 217 -2.68 -12.46 1.86
N TYR A 218 -1.91 -11.90 2.82
CA TYR A 218 -1.73 -10.46 2.97
C TYR A 218 -0.57 -9.93 2.10
N GLN A 219 -0.38 -10.55 0.93
CA GLN A 219 0.63 -10.23 -0.07
C GLN A 219 0.02 -10.32 -1.47
N THR A 220 0.37 -9.39 -2.38
CA THR A 220 0.02 -9.54 -3.79
C THR A 220 0.89 -10.61 -4.44
N VAL A 221 0.37 -11.32 -5.46
CA VAL A 221 1.13 -12.37 -6.17
C VAL A 221 2.32 -11.81 -6.96
N TYR A 222 2.41 -10.51 -7.13
CA TYR A 222 3.47 -9.79 -7.84
C TYR A 222 4.31 -8.89 -6.93
N ALA A 223 4.18 -9.03 -5.61
CA ALA A 223 4.99 -8.29 -4.65
C ALA A 223 6.47 -8.62 -4.77
N THR A 224 7.31 -7.60 -5.01
CA THR A 224 8.76 -7.76 -5.23
C THR A 224 9.60 -6.88 -4.33
N VAL A 225 9.25 -5.61 -4.17
CA VAL A 225 10.07 -4.61 -3.48
C VAL A 225 9.69 -4.53 -2.01
N ARG A 226 10.54 -5.08 -1.12
CA ARG A 226 10.33 -5.06 0.34
C ARG A 226 10.37 -3.63 0.89
N GLY A 227 9.46 -3.29 1.82
CA GLY A 227 9.48 -2.00 2.51
C GLY A 227 8.13 -1.54 3.08
N SER A 228 7.07 -2.28 2.83
CA SER A 228 5.71 -1.88 3.22
C SER A 228 5.28 -2.52 4.54
N VAL A 229 4.56 -1.77 5.37
CA VAL A 229 3.88 -2.27 6.57
C VAL A 229 2.41 -2.61 6.33
N ALA A 230 1.89 -2.30 5.14
CA ALA A 230 0.55 -2.70 4.73
C ALA A 230 0.55 -3.14 3.27
N ALA A 231 -0.32 -4.09 2.93
CA ALA A 231 -0.46 -4.55 1.56
C ALA A 231 -1.25 -3.53 0.71
N PRO A 232 -0.97 -3.40 -0.60
CA PRO A 232 -1.84 -2.72 -1.54
C PRO A 232 -3.08 -3.61 -1.81
N THR A 233 -4.08 -3.52 -0.91
CA THR A 233 -5.10 -4.54 -0.69
C THR A 233 -5.99 -4.83 -1.91
N ALA A 234 -6.23 -3.85 -2.79
CA ALA A 234 -6.92 -4.11 -4.06
C ALA A 234 -6.18 -5.15 -4.93
N GLY A 235 -4.85 -5.16 -4.88
CA GLY A 235 -4.04 -6.13 -5.58
C GLY A 235 -4.13 -7.56 -5.05
N LEU A 236 -4.66 -7.76 -3.84
CA LEU A 236 -4.83 -9.09 -3.24
C LEU A 236 -5.83 -9.97 -4.03
N HIS A 237 -6.73 -9.35 -4.78
CA HIS A 237 -7.69 -10.04 -5.62
C HIS A 237 -7.08 -10.61 -6.91
N LEU A 238 -5.94 -10.05 -7.36
CA LEU A 238 -5.33 -10.47 -8.60
C LEU A 238 -4.51 -11.76 -8.40
N THR A 239 -4.65 -12.69 -9.35
CA THR A 239 -3.83 -13.91 -9.44
C THR A 239 -2.89 -13.86 -10.63
N HIS A 240 -1.88 -14.72 -10.66
CA HIS A 240 -1.06 -14.89 -11.86
C HIS A 240 -1.90 -15.33 -13.08
N ALA A 241 -2.96 -16.13 -12.86
CA ALA A 241 -3.87 -16.57 -13.92
C ALA A 241 -4.64 -15.38 -14.51
N LEU A 242 -5.22 -14.53 -13.65
CA LEU A 242 -5.95 -13.32 -14.06
C LEU A 242 -5.04 -12.35 -14.82
N LEU A 243 -3.82 -12.10 -14.32
CA LEU A 243 -2.85 -11.25 -15.00
C LEU A 243 -2.45 -11.80 -16.39
N ARG A 244 -2.34 -13.13 -16.54
CA ARG A 244 -2.13 -13.75 -17.86
C ARG A 244 -3.33 -13.57 -18.78
N ARG A 245 -4.57 -13.67 -18.27
CA ARG A 245 -5.80 -13.44 -19.05
C ARG A 245 -5.87 -11.99 -19.54
N LEU A 246 -5.56 -11.00 -18.68
CA LEU A 246 -5.48 -9.59 -19.08
C LEU A 246 -4.51 -9.40 -20.23
N ARG A 247 -3.28 -9.92 -20.11
CA ARG A 247 -2.25 -9.81 -21.18
C ARG A 247 -2.66 -10.51 -22.48
N LYS A 248 -3.31 -11.68 -22.40
CA LYS A 248 -3.82 -12.39 -23.58
C LYS A 248 -4.88 -11.58 -24.34
N ARG A 249 -5.60 -10.68 -23.66
CA ARG A 249 -6.55 -9.75 -24.28
C ARG A 249 -5.90 -8.48 -24.82
N GLY A 250 -4.57 -8.34 -24.74
CA GLY A 250 -3.83 -7.16 -25.18
C GLY A 250 -3.74 -6.04 -24.14
N ILE A 251 -4.26 -6.27 -22.91
CA ILE A 251 -4.19 -5.30 -21.83
C ILE A 251 -2.77 -5.29 -21.26
N GLU A 252 -2.10 -4.14 -21.38
CA GLU A 252 -0.75 -3.92 -20.85
C GLU A 252 -0.82 -3.80 -19.32
N VAL A 253 0.15 -4.42 -18.62
CA VAL A 253 0.21 -4.38 -17.14
C VAL A 253 1.59 -3.93 -16.70
N GLU A 254 1.63 -2.75 -16.10
CA GLU A 254 2.83 -2.08 -15.59
C GLU A 254 2.83 -1.99 -14.06
N ARG A 255 3.97 -1.61 -13.48
CA ARG A 255 4.18 -1.59 -12.04
C ARG A 255 4.72 -0.25 -11.57
N VAL A 256 4.30 0.14 -10.37
CA VAL A 256 4.97 1.15 -9.54
C VAL A 256 5.22 0.55 -8.18
N THR A 257 6.15 1.10 -7.43
CA THR A 257 6.33 0.79 -6.02
C THR A 257 5.85 1.98 -5.18
N LEU A 258 5.02 1.76 -4.19
CA LEU A 258 4.75 2.71 -3.11
C LEU A 258 4.73 1.91 -1.81
N HIS A 259 5.60 2.28 -0.87
CA HIS A 259 5.63 1.65 0.44
C HIS A 259 4.53 2.22 1.32
N VAL A 260 3.49 1.38 1.55
CA VAL A 260 2.32 1.78 2.32
C VAL A 260 2.68 1.88 3.79
N GLY A 261 2.51 3.08 4.34
CA GLY A 261 2.75 3.37 5.74
C GLY A 261 1.56 3.05 6.64
N TYR A 262 1.79 3.11 7.96
CA TYR A 262 0.74 2.93 8.96
C TYR A 262 -0.33 4.03 8.94
N GLY A 263 0.01 5.22 8.43
CA GLY A 263 -0.90 6.36 8.30
C GLY A 263 -2.18 6.06 7.54
N THR A 264 -2.15 5.08 6.61
CA THR A 264 -3.33 4.64 5.85
C THR A 264 -4.46 4.09 6.74
N PHE A 265 -4.14 3.61 7.95
CA PHE A 265 -5.12 3.08 8.90
C PHE A 265 -5.55 4.10 9.97
N GLN A 266 -4.99 5.30 9.96
CA GLN A 266 -5.34 6.31 10.94
C GLN A 266 -6.69 6.96 10.59
N PRO A 267 -7.59 7.14 11.58
CA PRO A 267 -8.83 7.88 11.37
C PRO A 267 -8.52 9.37 11.16
N ILE A 268 -9.34 10.02 10.36
CA ILE A 268 -9.34 11.47 10.21
C ILE A 268 -9.80 12.09 11.55
N ARG A 269 -9.05 13.08 12.05
CA ARG A 269 -9.27 13.69 13.37
C ARG A 269 -9.71 15.17 13.29
N VAL A 270 -9.86 15.68 12.08
CA VAL A 270 -10.31 17.04 11.80
C VAL A 270 -11.77 17.02 11.39
N GLU A 271 -12.46 18.17 11.52
CA GLU A 271 -13.87 18.29 11.12
C GLU A 271 -14.01 18.57 9.62
N ARG A 272 -13.11 19.37 9.06
CA ARG A 272 -13.13 19.76 7.65
C ARG A 272 -12.18 18.89 6.84
N VAL A 273 -12.67 18.43 5.69
CA VAL A 273 -11.93 17.53 4.81
C VAL A 273 -10.58 18.13 4.40
N GLU A 274 -10.55 19.42 4.07
CA GLU A 274 -9.38 20.13 3.55
C GLU A 274 -8.25 20.29 4.56
N GLU A 275 -8.57 20.17 5.86
CA GLU A 275 -7.60 20.31 6.96
C GLU A 275 -6.80 19.02 7.20
N HIS A 276 -7.31 17.90 6.69
CA HIS A 276 -6.62 16.62 6.85
C HIS A 276 -5.31 16.58 6.05
N ARG A 277 -4.30 15.95 6.64
CA ARG A 277 -3.00 15.70 6.00
C ARG A 277 -2.69 14.22 6.09
N VAL A 278 -2.23 13.65 4.98
CA VAL A 278 -1.77 12.27 4.93
C VAL A 278 -0.27 12.21 5.17
N GLU A 279 0.18 11.13 5.80
CA GLU A 279 1.62 10.92 6.01
C GLU A 279 2.33 10.72 4.66
N PRO A 280 3.55 11.25 4.52
CA PRO A 280 4.37 11.05 3.32
C PRO A 280 4.74 9.57 3.15
N GLU A 281 4.59 9.05 1.93
CA GLU A 281 4.95 7.69 1.55
C GLU A 281 5.94 7.71 0.38
N ALA A 282 7.00 6.91 0.48
CA ALA A 282 8.00 6.79 -0.57
C ALA A 282 7.47 5.94 -1.74
N TYR A 283 7.75 6.40 -2.96
CA TYR A 283 7.41 5.67 -4.17
C TYR A 283 8.59 5.59 -5.14
N ASP A 284 8.53 4.65 -6.06
CA ASP A 284 9.40 4.54 -7.23
C ASP A 284 8.57 4.24 -8.49
N VAL A 285 8.91 4.93 -9.57
CA VAL A 285 8.31 4.73 -10.90
C VAL A 285 9.39 4.21 -11.84
N PRO A 286 9.32 2.94 -12.28
CA PRO A 286 10.25 2.40 -13.26
C PRO A 286 10.19 3.15 -14.61
N ALA A 287 11.32 3.25 -15.31
CA ALA A 287 11.40 3.93 -16.61
C ALA A 287 10.43 3.32 -17.65
N ALA A 288 10.26 1.99 -17.64
CA ALA A 288 9.31 1.29 -18.52
C ALA A 288 7.87 1.75 -18.24
N THR A 289 7.47 1.82 -16.98
CA THR A 289 6.15 2.31 -16.55
C THR A 289 5.93 3.76 -16.92
N ALA A 290 6.93 4.62 -16.71
CA ALA A 290 6.84 6.03 -17.11
C ALA A 290 6.61 6.16 -18.62
N ALA A 291 7.36 5.41 -19.43
CA ALA A 291 7.19 5.40 -20.87
C ALA A 291 5.80 4.88 -21.29
N ALA A 292 5.32 3.78 -20.69
CA ALA A 292 4.01 3.20 -21.02
C ALA A 292 2.85 4.14 -20.66
N VAL A 293 2.89 4.76 -19.47
CA VAL A 293 1.87 5.73 -19.02
C VAL A 293 1.86 6.95 -19.93
N ASN A 294 3.03 7.49 -20.29
CA ASN A 294 3.10 8.65 -21.19
C ASN A 294 2.56 8.31 -22.58
N ARG A 295 2.88 7.12 -23.14
CA ARG A 295 2.28 6.67 -24.41
C ARG A 295 0.75 6.55 -24.30
N ALA A 296 0.25 6.03 -23.19
CA ALA A 296 -1.18 5.92 -22.95
C ALA A 296 -1.85 7.30 -22.90
N LEU A 297 -1.26 8.28 -22.21
CA LEU A 297 -1.74 9.66 -22.16
C LEU A 297 -1.75 10.31 -23.56
N ASP A 298 -0.65 10.18 -24.32
CA ASP A 298 -0.52 10.75 -25.66
C ASP A 298 -1.55 10.16 -26.66
N SER A 299 -1.95 8.91 -26.48
CA SER A 299 -2.91 8.21 -27.33
C SER A 299 -4.34 8.17 -26.80
N GLY A 300 -4.63 8.85 -25.68
CA GLY A 300 -5.96 8.87 -25.07
C GLY A 300 -6.42 7.50 -24.53
N ARG A 301 -5.48 6.56 -24.26
CA ARG A 301 -5.80 5.26 -23.67
C ARG A 301 -6.16 5.42 -22.20
N ARG A 302 -7.14 4.66 -21.75
CA ARG A 302 -7.55 4.66 -20.35
C ARG A 302 -6.48 3.96 -19.48
N ILE A 303 -6.09 4.62 -18.37
CA ILE A 303 -5.18 4.10 -17.36
C ILE A 303 -6.00 3.64 -16.17
N VAL A 304 -5.87 2.37 -15.82
CA VAL A 304 -6.58 1.71 -14.71
C VAL A 304 -5.63 1.56 -13.53
N ALA A 305 -5.87 2.30 -12.47
CA ALA A 305 -5.10 2.15 -11.24
C ALA A 305 -5.66 1.01 -10.40
N VAL A 306 -4.82 0.05 -10.01
CA VAL A 306 -5.15 -0.98 -9.04
C VAL A 306 -4.72 -0.52 -7.66
N GLY A 307 -5.69 -0.10 -6.87
CA GLY A 307 -5.52 0.45 -5.52
C GLY A 307 -5.30 1.96 -5.47
N THR A 308 -5.72 2.53 -4.34
CA THR A 308 -5.56 3.96 -4.04
C THR A 308 -4.10 4.39 -3.96
N THR A 309 -3.20 3.48 -3.58
CA THR A 309 -1.75 3.72 -3.55
C THR A 309 -1.18 3.93 -4.94
N THR A 310 -1.55 3.09 -5.91
CA THR A 310 -1.17 3.26 -7.33
C THR A 310 -1.70 4.58 -7.87
N CYS A 311 -2.97 4.89 -7.60
CA CYS A 311 -3.59 6.16 -7.97
C CYS A 311 -2.78 7.35 -7.43
N ARG A 312 -2.47 7.38 -6.13
CA ARG A 312 -1.70 8.47 -5.51
C ARG A 312 -0.30 8.59 -6.09
N THR A 313 0.37 7.49 -6.39
CA THR A 313 1.70 7.49 -7.04
C THR A 313 1.64 8.16 -8.41
N LEU A 314 0.75 7.70 -9.28
CA LEU A 314 0.62 8.21 -10.64
C LEU A 314 0.23 9.69 -10.65
N GLU A 315 -0.78 10.05 -9.86
CA GLU A 315 -1.27 11.42 -9.74
C GLU A 315 -0.22 12.38 -9.17
N THR A 316 0.60 11.92 -8.23
CA THR A 316 1.72 12.71 -7.69
C THR A 316 2.83 12.90 -8.73
N ALA A 317 3.26 11.80 -9.35
CA ALA A 317 4.41 11.83 -10.25
C ALA A 317 4.14 12.68 -11.50
N VAL A 318 2.90 12.64 -12.04
CA VAL A 318 2.50 13.49 -13.17
C VAL A 318 2.40 14.98 -12.77
N ARG A 319 1.90 15.29 -11.56
CA ARG A 319 1.89 16.68 -11.07
C ARG A 319 3.30 17.23 -10.95
N LYS A 320 4.22 16.46 -10.36
CA LYS A 320 5.64 16.84 -10.22
C LYS A 320 6.35 16.94 -11.58
N GLY A 321 5.96 16.12 -12.55
CA GLY A 321 6.53 16.09 -13.90
C GLY A 321 5.90 17.07 -14.90
N GLY A 322 5.11 18.05 -14.43
CA GLY A 322 4.51 19.06 -15.31
C GLY A 322 3.50 18.49 -16.33
N GLY A 323 2.78 17.44 -15.98
CA GLY A 323 1.78 16.80 -16.84
C GLY A 323 2.24 15.48 -17.47
N ARG A 324 3.49 15.06 -17.26
CA ARG A 324 4.04 13.79 -17.73
C ARG A 324 4.61 12.98 -16.56
N LEU A 325 4.57 11.65 -16.69
CA LEU A 325 5.15 10.77 -15.70
C LEU A 325 6.68 10.72 -15.86
N SER A 326 7.40 11.09 -14.82
CA SER A 326 8.86 10.92 -14.76
C SER A 326 9.22 9.64 -14.01
N ALA A 327 10.23 8.93 -14.52
CA ALA A 327 10.81 7.79 -13.81
C ALA A 327 11.62 8.23 -12.59
N GLY A 328 11.70 7.37 -11.57
CA GLY A 328 12.54 7.54 -10.40
C GLY A 328 11.78 7.58 -9.08
N VAL A 329 12.56 7.77 -8.03
CA VAL A 329 12.06 7.78 -6.64
C VAL A 329 11.48 9.14 -6.26
N GLY A 330 10.48 9.09 -5.38
CA GLY A 330 9.85 10.28 -4.85
C GLY A 330 9.09 10.00 -3.57
N VAL A 331 8.46 11.04 -3.06
CA VAL A 331 7.59 10.97 -1.88
C VAL A 331 6.24 11.56 -2.25
N THR A 332 5.15 10.93 -1.84
CA THR A 332 3.78 11.43 -1.99
C THR A 332 3.15 11.68 -0.64
N ASP A 333 2.66 12.88 -0.45
CA ASP A 333 1.75 13.30 0.60
C ASP A 333 0.41 13.76 0.00
N LEU A 334 0.16 13.38 -1.27
CA LEU A 334 -1.03 13.77 -2.01
C LEU A 334 -2.29 13.22 -1.35
N TYR A 335 -3.14 14.13 -0.89
CA TYR A 335 -4.46 13.85 -0.39
C TYR A 335 -5.50 14.18 -1.47
N LEU A 336 -6.21 13.15 -1.90
CA LEU A 336 -7.25 13.23 -2.93
C LEU A 336 -8.63 13.21 -2.25
N PHE A 337 -9.40 14.26 -2.45
CA PHE A 337 -10.76 14.43 -1.93
C PHE A 337 -11.62 15.16 -2.98
N PRO A 338 -12.95 15.16 -2.89
CA PRO A 338 -13.79 15.82 -3.88
C PRO A 338 -13.41 17.28 -4.12
N GLY A 339 -13.36 17.69 -5.39
CA GLY A 339 -12.83 18.98 -5.83
C GLY A 339 -11.41 18.91 -6.40
N VAL A 340 -10.65 17.83 -6.11
CA VAL A 340 -9.32 17.61 -6.71
C VAL A 340 -9.48 16.94 -8.08
N THR A 341 -8.85 17.53 -9.10
CA THR A 341 -8.89 16.99 -10.48
C THR A 341 -7.90 15.85 -10.65
N PHE A 342 -8.34 14.71 -11.20
CA PHE A 342 -7.47 13.61 -11.63
C PHE A 342 -6.88 13.92 -13.01
N ARG A 343 -5.59 13.64 -13.18
CA ARG A 343 -4.82 13.96 -14.39
C ARG A 343 -4.37 12.73 -15.18
N VAL A 344 -4.40 11.56 -14.55
CA VAL A 344 -3.81 10.35 -15.10
C VAL A 344 -4.80 9.22 -15.19
N ILE A 345 -5.49 8.89 -14.10
CA ILE A 345 -6.30 7.69 -14.07
C ILE A 345 -7.65 7.90 -14.71
N GLY A 346 -8.04 6.95 -15.56
CA GLY A 346 -9.38 6.89 -16.20
C GLY A 346 -10.30 5.85 -15.58
N ALA A 347 -9.75 4.90 -14.78
CA ALA A 347 -10.50 3.92 -14.00
C ALA A 347 -9.77 3.57 -12.71
N LEU A 348 -10.51 3.15 -11.69
CA LEU A 348 -9.98 2.76 -10.38
C LEU A 348 -10.55 1.39 -9.96
N PHE A 349 -9.67 0.40 -9.77
CA PHE A 349 -10.01 -0.86 -9.11
C PHE A 349 -9.57 -0.79 -7.66
N THR A 350 -10.49 -0.92 -6.70
CA THR A 350 -10.21 -0.70 -5.28
C THR A 350 -11.04 -1.62 -4.39
N ASN A 351 -10.76 -1.66 -3.06
CA ASN A 351 -11.64 -2.27 -2.07
C ASN A 351 -12.71 -1.29 -1.61
N PHE A 352 -13.68 -1.78 -0.85
CA PHE A 352 -14.57 -0.93 -0.07
C PHE A 352 -13.84 -0.36 1.16
N HIS A 353 -14.03 0.93 1.42
CA HIS A 353 -13.32 1.69 2.45
C HIS A 353 -14.23 2.02 3.64
N LEU A 354 -13.62 2.38 4.81
CA LEU A 354 -14.37 2.78 6.01
C LEU A 354 -15.06 4.13 5.83
N PRO A 355 -16.18 4.31 6.55
CA PRO A 355 -16.74 5.64 6.78
C PRO A 355 -15.68 6.62 7.28
N ARG A 356 -15.76 7.87 6.84
CA ARG A 356 -14.91 9.00 7.26
C ARG A 356 -13.40 8.77 7.07
N SER A 357 -13.00 7.91 6.10
CA SER A 357 -11.59 7.64 5.82
C SER A 357 -11.08 8.43 4.61
N SER A 358 -9.78 8.72 4.60
CA SER A 358 -9.10 9.38 3.47
C SER A 358 -9.22 8.57 2.17
N LEU A 359 -9.30 7.26 2.25
CA LEU A 359 -9.47 6.38 1.10
C LEU A 359 -10.89 6.44 0.52
N LEU A 360 -11.92 6.54 1.37
CA LEU A 360 -13.29 6.81 0.91
C LEU A 360 -13.37 8.16 0.19
N MET A 361 -12.72 9.19 0.75
CA MET A 361 -12.69 10.52 0.14
C MET A 361 -12.02 10.52 -1.23
N LEU A 362 -10.93 9.77 -1.42
CA LEU A 362 -10.29 9.56 -2.73
C LEU A 362 -11.27 8.89 -3.70
N ALA A 363 -11.96 7.84 -3.29
CA ALA A 363 -12.92 7.15 -4.14
C ALA A 363 -14.12 8.07 -4.48
N CYS A 364 -14.61 8.87 -3.51
CA CYS A 364 -15.63 9.90 -3.75
C CYS A 364 -15.14 11.02 -4.71
N ALA A 365 -13.87 11.40 -4.60
CA ALA A 365 -13.28 12.38 -5.51
C ALA A 365 -13.26 11.89 -6.95
N PHE A 366 -13.03 10.58 -7.15
CA PHE A 366 -12.96 9.97 -8.47
C PHE A 366 -14.32 9.68 -9.08
N ALA A 367 -15.25 9.16 -8.27
CA ALA A 367 -16.58 8.70 -8.74
C ALA A 367 -17.70 9.73 -8.60
N GLY A 368 -17.49 10.80 -7.82
CA GLY A 368 -18.55 11.62 -7.26
C GLY A 368 -19.03 11.06 -5.91
N ARG A 369 -19.28 11.96 -4.95
CA ARG A 369 -19.66 11.56 -3.58
C ARG A 369 -20.98 10.79 -3.56
N GLU A 370 -22.02 11.35 -4.16
CA GLU A 370 -23.36 10.77 -4.11
C GLU A 370 -23.45 9.41 -4.84
N PRO A 371 -22.94 9.25 -6.08
CA PRO A 371 -22.93 7.95 -6.74
C PRO A 371 -22.14 6.90 -5.97
N LEU A 372 -21.00 7.27 -5.34
CA LEU A 372 -20.21 6.33 -4.58
C LEU A 372 -20.93 5.90 -3.30
N LEU A 373 -21.50 6.84 -2.53
CA LEU A 373 -22.23 6.50 -1.30
C LEU A 373 -23.48 5.67 -1.57
N ALA A 374 -24.18 5.93 -2.69
CA ALA A 374 -25.28 5.08 -3.15
C ALA A 374 -24.79 3.66 -3.49
N ALA A 375 -23.66 3.52 -4.17
CA ALA A 375 -23.04 2.23 -4.44
C ALA A 375 -22.63 1.47 -3.16
N TYR A 376 -22.17 2.20 -2.14
CA TYR A 376 -21.82 1.62 -0.83
C TYR A 376 -23.06 1.16 -0.07
N ALA A 377 -24.15 1.93 -0.09
CA ALA A 377 -25.43 1.51 0.48
C ALA A 377 -25.95 0.22 -0.17
N GLU A 378 -25.89 0.14 -1.51
CA GLU A 378 -26.24 -1.07 -2.27
C GLU A 378 -25.32 -2.24 -1.92
N ALA A 379 -24.01 -2.01 -1.75
CA ALA A 379 -23.06 -3.04 -1.35
C ALA A 379 -23.38 -3.59 0.06
N VAL A 380 -23.72 -2.72 1.03
CA VAL A 380 -24.13 -3.11 2.38
C VAL A 380 -25.43 -3.92 2.32
N HIS A 381 -26.43 -3.44 1.56
CA HIS A 381 -27.72 -4.11 1.39
C HIS A 381 -27.58 -5.51 0.78
N ARG A 382 -26.61 -5.70 -0.10
CA ARG A 382 -26.32 -7.00 -0.75
C ARG A 382 -25.24 -7.81 -0.08
N ASP A 383 -24.91 -7.54 1.17
CA ASP A 383 -23.96 -8.33 1.95
C ASP A 383 -22.56 -8.40 1.35
N TYR A 384 -22.08 -7.34 0.68
CA TYR A 384 -20.68 -7.25 0.31
C TYR A 384 -19.78 -7.17 1.54
N ARG A 385 -18.59 -7.73 1.41
CA ARG A 385 -17.56 -7.73 2.44
C ARG A 385 -16.67 -6.51 2.24
N PHE A 386 -16.33 -5.86 3.32
CA PHE A 386 -15.58 -4.61 3.31
C PHE A 386 -14.13 -4.80 3.73
N TYR A 387 -13.26 -3.87 3.35
CA TYR A 387 -11.84 -3.77 3.67
C TYR A 387 -10.90 -4.75 2.97
N SER A 388 -9.68 -4.95 3.58
CA SER A 388 -8.53 -5.62 2.98
C SER A 388 -8.82 -7.02 2.46
N TYR A 389 -9.61 -7.81 3.19
CA TYR A 389 -10.02 -9.16 2.82
C TYR A 389 -11.46 -9.24 2.28
N GLY A 390 -12.05 -8.08 2.09
CA GLY A 390 -13.40 -7.96 1.56
C GLY A 390 -13.48 -8.13 0.05
N ASP A 391 -14.55 -7.58 -0.51
CA ASP A 391 -14.84 -7.56 -1.94
C ASP A 391 -14.21 -6.34 -2.63
N ALA A 392 -14.31 -6.28 -3.94
CA ALA A 392 -13.71 -5.24 -4.75
C ALA A 392 -14.77 -4.33 -5.39
N MET A 393 -14.31 -3.16 -5.82
CA MET A 393 -15.07 -2.20 -6.62
C MET A 393 -14.25 -1.77 -7.83
N LEU A 394 -14.88 -1.68 -9.00
CA LEU A 394 -14.32 -1.10 -10.22
C LEU A 394 -15.13 0.14 -10.58
N ILE A 395 -14.47 1.28 -10.65
CA ILE A 395 -15.04 2.58 -11.03
C ILE A 395 -14.52 2.92 -12.42
N LEU A 396 -15.45 3.00 -13.39
CA LEU A 396 -15.16 3.23 -14.81
C LEU A 396 -15.53 4.63 -15.26
#